data_4269575b3625ff94fc63dcf582e6cd84
#
_entry.id   4269575b3625ff94fc63dcf582e6cd84
#
_cell.length_a   1.000
_cell.length_b   1.000
_cell.length_c   1.000
_cell.angle_alpha   90.00
_cell.angle_beta   90.00
_cell.angle_gamma   90.00
#
_symmetry.space_group_name_H-M   'P 1'
#
loop_
_entity.id
_entity.type
_entity.pdbx_description
1 polymer ?
#
loop_
_entity_poly.entity_id
_entity_poly.type
_entity_poly.pdbx_seq_one_letter_code
_entity_poly.pdbx_strand_id
1 'polypeptide(L)'
;MRIPKERKEVVIYTRNHKIEGEMYLLVDSRISDELNIRVREFIPVTNARIFTLSGDSLLYQTDFVTVNKQAIDLVLSLPIGGGR
;
A
#
# COMPACT_ATOMS: atom_id res chain seq x y z
N MET A 1 12.90 12.95 -19.44
CA MET A 1 13.44 11.63 -19.03
C MET A 1 12.52 10.99 -18.00
N ARG A 2 12.30 9.72 -18.15
CA ARG A 2 11.41 8.99 -17.26
C ARG A 2 12.21 8.33 -16.13
N ILE A 3 11.76 8.52 -14.89
CA ILE A 3 12.40 7.87 -13.76
C ILE A 3 11.82 6.47 -13.66
N PRO A 4 12.67 5.42 -13.67
CA PRO A 4 12.16 4.06 -13.58
C PRO A 4 11.44 3.81 -12.26
N LYS A 5 10.31 3.16 -12.34
CA LYS A 5 9.54 2.77 -11.15
C LYS A 5 9.17 1.31 -11.24
N GLU A 6 9.06 0.72 -10.11
CA GLU A 6 8.72 -0.68 -9.93
C GLU A 6 7.37 -0.79 -9.24
N ARG A 7 6.51 -1.66 -9.75
CA ARG A 7 5.21 -1.91 -9.13
C ARG A 7 5.37 -2.99 -8.07
N LYS A 8 4.88 -2.71 -6.87
CA LYS A 8 4.91 -3.66 -5.78
C LYS A 8 3.49 -3.92 -5.29
N GLU A 9 3.14 -5.20 -5.19
CA GLU A 9 1.87 -5.57 -4.59
C GLU A 9 2.00 -5.52 -3.08
N VAL A 10 1.03 -4.88 -2.44
CA VAL A 10 1.10 -4.65 -1.00
C VAL A 10 -0.25 -4.93 -0.35
N VAL A 11 -0.20 -5.22 0.93
CA VAL A 11 -1.36 -5.25 1.81
C VAL A 11 -1.11 -4.22 2.89
N ILE A 12 -2.03 -3.28 3.02
CA ILE A 12 -1.91 -2.18 3.97
C ILE A 12 -3.01 -2.34 5.02
N TYR A 13 -2.61 -2.36 6.28
CA TYR A 13 -3.56 -2.33 7.37
C TYR A 13 -3.61 -0.95 7.96
N THR A 14 -4.80 -0.35 7.97
CA THR A 14 -5.05 0.89 8.67
C THR A 14 -5.83 0.55 9.93
N ARG A 15 -6.22 1.58 10.67
CA ARG A 15 -6.99 1.36 11.90
C ARG A 15 -8.31 0.65 11.66
N ASN A 16 -8.93 0.90 10.52
CA ASN A 16 -10.29 0.44 10.26
C ASN A 16 -10.43 -0.43 9.03
N HIS A 17 -9.37 -0.59 8.25
CA HIS A 17 -9.48 -1.27 6.95
C HIS A 17 -8.25 -2.08 6.61
N LYS A 18 -8.47 -3.06 5.75
CA LYS A 18 -7.40 -3.79 5.09
C LYS A 18 -7.45 -3.40 3.62
N ILE A 19 -6.33 -2.97 3.05
CA ILE A 19 -6.27 -2.52 1.66
C ILE A 19 -5.26 -3.38 0.91
N GLU A 20 -5.70 -3.97 -0.19
CA GLU A 20 -4.80 -4.69 -1.10
C GLU A 20 -4.67 -3.89 -2.37
N GLY A 21 -3.46 -3.76 -2.87
CA GLY A 21 -3.26 -3.01 -4.10
C GLY A 21 -1.80 -2.95 -4.48
N GLU A 22 -1.48 -1.97 -5.30
CA GLU A 22 -0.14 -1.81 -5.85
C GLU A 22 0.40 -0.43 -5.56
N MET A 23 1.65 -0.39 -5.11
CA MET A 23 2.40 0.85 -4.97
C MET A 23 3.51 0.89 -6.01
N TYR A 24 3.81 2.09 -6.49
CA TYR A 24 4.92 2.29 -7.42
C TYR A 24 6.08 2.91 -6.67
N LEU A 25 7.23 2.25 -6.73
CA LEU A 25 8.43 2.69 -6.05
C LEU A 25 9.53 2.93 -7.07
N LEU A 26 10.46 3.80 -6.75
CA LEU A 26 11.67 3.91 -7.56
C LEU A 26 12.40 2.58 -7.50
N VAL A 27 13.05 2.23 -8.60
CA VAL A 27 13.84 1.00 -8.66
C VAL A 27 14.87 1.02 -7.52
N ASP A 28 14.97 -0.09 -6.83
CA ASP A 28 15.87 -0.27 -5.68
C ASP A 28 15.44 0.47 -4.42
N SER A 29 14.26 1.09 -4.43
CA SER A 29 13.71 1.69 -3.22
C SER A 29 12.94 0.65 -2.43
N ARG A 30 12.84 0.90 -1.12
CA ARG A 30 12.05 0.06 -0.23
C ARG A 30 10.74 0.75 0.09
N ILE A 31 9.74 -0.04 0.47
CA ILE A 31 8.49 0.53 0.92
C ILE A 31 8.72 1.46 2.12
N SER A 32 9.62 1.07 3.03
CA SER A 32 9.92 1.92 4.18
C SER A 32 10.47 3.28 3.77
N ASP A 33 11.24 3.34 2.67
CA ASP A 33 11.75 4.62 2.18
C ASP A 33 10.61 5.52 1.75
N GLU A 34 9.63 4.97 1.03
CA GLU A 34 8.48 5.73 0.58
C GLU A 34 7.65 6.23 1.75
N LEU A 35 7.47 5.41 2.76
CA LEU A 35 6.68 5.77 3.93
C LEU A 35 7.37 6.83 4.78
N ASN A 36 8.67 6.96 4.65
CA ASN A 36 9.44 7.91 5.45
C ASN A 36 9.63 9.27 4.77
N ILE A 37 9.07 9.46 3.58
CA ILE A 37 9.12 10.77 2.92
C ILE A 37 8.20 11.72 3.66
N ARG A 38 8.78 12.72 4.30
CA ARG A 38 8.04 13.60 5.19
C ARG A 38 7.04 14.50 4.50
N VAL A 39 7.35 14.92 3.29
CA VAL A 39 6.49 15.87 2.57
C VAL A 39 5.25 15.20 2.00
N ARG A 40 5.21 13.89 2.01
CA ARG A 40 4.08 13.16 1.42
C ARG A 40 3.21 12.59 2.52
N GLU A 41 2.00 13.11 2.63
CA GLU A 41 1.07 12.67 3.67
C GLU A 41 0.14 11.56 3.19
N PHE A 42 -0.06 11.45 1.89
CA PHE A 42 -0.90 10.43 1.31
C PHE A 42 -0.11 9.57 0.35
N ILE A 43 -0.44 8.31 0.34
CA ILE A 43 0.25 7.33 -0.51
C ILE A 43 -0.72 6.86 -1.57
N PRO A 44 -0.37 7.00 -2.86
CA PRO A 44 -1.22 6.49 -3.93
C PRO A 44 -1.12 4.96 -4.03
N VAL A 45 -2.26 4.31 -4.16
CA VAL A 45 -2.35 2.88 -4.35
C VAL A 45 -3.24 2.64 -5.55
N THR A 46 -2.77 1.83 -6.50
CA THR A 46 -3.53 1.51 -7.70
C THR A 46 -4.11 0.11 -7.61
N ASN A 47 -5.16 -0.13 -8.39
CA ASN A 47 -5.86 -1.41 -8.41
C ASN A 47 -6.19 -1.87 -6.99
N ALA A 48 -6.82 -0.99 -6.25
CA ALA A 48 -7.02 -1.17 -4.82
C ALA A 48 -8.33 -1.89 -4.51
N ARG A 49 -8.26 -2.79 -3.54
CA ARG A 49 -9.44 -3.43 -2.96
C ARG A 49 -9.41 -3.14 -1.47
N ILE A 50 -10.50 -2.56 -0.98
CA ILE A 50 -10.60 -2.13 0.41
C ILE A 50 -11.58 -3.02 1.13
N PHE A 51 -11.12 -3.66 2.18
CA PHE A 51 -11.87 -4.63 2.95
C PHE A 51 -12.13 -4.14 4.36
N THR A 52 -13.08 -4.77 5.03
CA THR A 52 -13.17 -4.63 6.48
C THR A 52 -11.84 -5.05 7.09
N LEU A 53 -11.57 -4.61 8.31
CA LEU A 53 -10.30 -4.90 8.96
C LEU A 53 -10.06 -6.40 9.09
N SER A 54 -11.09 -7.17 9.33
CA SER A 54 -10.97 -8.63 9.41
C SER A 54 -10.68 -9.26 8.05
N GLY A 55 -10.93 -8.53 6.96
CA GLY A 55 -10.75 -9.07 5.63
C GLY A 55 -11.92 -9.85 5.08
N ASP A 56 -13.02 -9.89 5.82
CA ASP A 56 -14.16 -10.72 5.45
C ASP A 56 -15.05 -10.13 4.37
N SER A 57 -15.08 -8.82 4.25
CA SER A 57 -15.99 -8.15 3.32
C SER A 57 -15.27 -7.12 2.49
N LEU A 58 -15.46 -7.20 1.19
CA LEU A 58 -14.96 -6.20 0.27
C LEU A 58 -15.90 -5.00 0.31
N LEU A 59 -15.37 -3.84 0.66
CA LEU A 59 -16.15 -2.61 0.73
C LEU A 59 -16.08 -1.80 -0.55
N TYR A 60 -14.88 -1.65 -1.11
CA TYR A 60 -14.67 -0.85 -2.30
C TYR A 60 -13.61 -1.48 -3.17
N GLN A 61 -13.76 -1.27 -4.47
CA GLN A 61 -12.74 -1.64 -5.44
C GLN A 61 -12.58 -0.45 -6.38
N THR A 62 -11.35 0.01 -6.55
CA THR A 62 -11.10 1.21 -7.34
C THR A 62 -9.74 1.12 -8.00
N ASP A 63 -9.61 1.81 -9.15
CA ASP A 63 -8.33 1.84 -9.85
C ASP A 63 -7.29 2.67 -9.11
N PHE A 64 -7.74 3.58 -8.25
CA PHE A 64 -6.82 4.50 -7.61
C PHE A 64 -7.41 5.00 -6.29
N VAL A 65 -6.60 4.96 -5.25
CA VAL A 65 -6.96 5.53 -3.95
C VAL A 65 -5.72 6.11 -3.32
N THR A 66 -5.89 7.17 -2.53
CA THR A 66 -4.80 7.69 -1.71
C THR A 66 -5.07 7.33 -0.27
N VAL A 67 -4.04 6.88 0.41
CA VAL A 67 -4.14 6.41 1.79
C VAL A 67 -3.36 7.36 2.70
N ASN A 68 -4.00 7.82 3.75
CA ASN A 68 -3.36 8.70 4.73
C ASN A 68 -2.29 7.92 5.49
N LYS A 69 -1.05 8.37 5.40
CA LYS A 69 0.07 7.71 6.07
C LYS A 69 -0.14 7.56 7.57
N GLN A 70 -0.79 8.54 8.18
CA GLN A 70 -0.97 8.50 9.63
C GLN A 70 -1.98 7.45 10.07
N ALA A 71 -2.79 6.94 9.15
CA ALA A 71 -3.75 5.88 9.45
C ALA A 71 -3.16 4.49 9.27
N ILE A 72 -1.95 4.39 8.74
CA ILE A 72 -1.35 3.09 8.42
C ILE A 72 -0.69 2.51 9.65
N ASP A 73 -1.09 1.30 10.00
CA ASP A 73 -0.45 0.56 11.09
C ASP A 73 0.70 -0.28 10.58
N LEU A 74 0.49 -0.95 9.42
CA LEU A 74 1.57 -1.73 8.83
C LEU A 74 1.32 -1.95 7.35
N VAL A 75 2.40 -2.23 6.63
CA VAL A 75 2.35 -2.53 5.19
C VAL A 75 3.14 -3.81 4.96
N LEU A 76 2.51 -4.74 4.27
CA LEU A 76 3.16 -5.99 3.90
C LEU A 76 3.41 -5.99 2.40
N SER A 77 4.62 -6.30 2.02
CA SER A 77 4.95 -6.44 0.61
C SER A 77 4.78 -7.90 0.21
N LEU A 78 4.16 -8.13 -0.94
CA LEU A 78 3.92 -9.49 -1.42
C LEU A 78 5.07 -9.96 -2.30
N PRO A 79 5.34 -11.26 -2.33
CA PRO A 79 4.66 -12.29 -1.56
C PRO A 79 5.02 -12.19 -0.09
N ILE A 80 4.04 -12.48 0.76
CA ILE A 80 4.29 -12.49 2.19
C ILE A 80 5.15 -13.71 2.49
N GLY A 81 6.34 -13.46 3.02
CA GLY A 81 7.23 -14.53 3.37
C GLY A 81 6.60 -15.31 4.51
N GLY A 82 6.07 -16.43 4.20
CA GLY A 82 5.31 -17.19 5.16
C GLY A 82 5.99 -17.24 6.51
N GLY A 83 5.21 -17.15 7.54
CA GLY A 83 5.74 -17.20 8.88
C GLY A 83 6.45 -18.53 9.12
N ARG A 84 7.67 -18.49 8.81
CA ARG A 84 8.47 -19.66 9.03
C ARG A 84 9.25 -19.59 10.29
#